data_7593755fce3c4cfb87fda996ccb25579
#
_entry.id   7593755fce3c4cfb87fda996ccb25579
#
_cell.length_a   1.000
_cell.length_b   1.000
_cell.length_c   1.000
_cell.angle_alpha   90.00
_cell.angle_beta   90.00
_cell.angle_gamma   90.00
#
_symmetry.space_group_name_H-M   'P 1'
#
loop_
_entity.id
_entity.type
_entity.pdbx_description
1 polymer ?
#
loop_
_entity_poly.entity_id
_entity_poly.type
_entity_poly.pdbx_seq_one_letter_code
_entity_poly.pdbx_strand_id
1 'polypeptide(L)'
;MASFKIEGGHRLDGTITPQGAKNEALQILCAVLLTPEKVTIHNIPDIIDINKLIFILGELGVKINKLDKNSYTFQADNINLEYLESPEFKRDGSSLRGSIMIVGPLLARFGKGYIPRPGGDKIGRRRLDTHFEGFIRLGATFRYNKEEYFYGVEAPDGLFGSEMLLDEASVTGTANIIMASVLAEGTTKIYNAACEPYIQQLSKMLNSMGANITGVGSNLLVIEGVSSLGGCTHSVLPDMIEIGSWIGVAAMTQSELTIKNVSWENLGQIPSVFKKLGIQLEKRGDDIFIPSQESYEIQNYIDGSVLTVSDAPWPGFTPDLLSIILVVATQAKGTVLIHQKMFESRLFFVDKLIDMGAKVILCDPHRATVIGHNRQSQLKATKMSSPDIRAGISLLIAALSAKGTSIINNIEQIDRGYEDIENRLRSLGAKIERIEA
;
A
#
# COMPACT_ATOMS: atom_id res chain seq x y z
N MET A 1 -5.50 -22.66 -9.38
CA MET A 1 -5.23 -21.57 -8.41
C MET A 1 -4.09 -22.03 -7.52
N ALA A 2 -3.05 -21.22 -7.40
CA ALA A 2 -1.91 -21.57 -6.57
C ALA A 2 -2.25 -21.46 -5.07
N SER A 3 -1.57 -22.25 -4.24
CA SER A 3 -1.75 -22.27 -2.79
C SER A 3 -0.40 -22.35 -2.09
N PHE A 4 -0.31 -21.83 -0.87
CA PHE A 4 0.82 -22.09 0.01
C PHE A 4 0.52 -23.27 0.95
N LYS A 5 1.48 -24.18 1.04
CA LYS A 5 1.55 -25.20 2.09
C LYS A 5 2.63 -24.77 3.08
N ILE A 6 2.27 -24.58 4.34
CA ILE A 6 3.14 -24.02 5.37
C ILE A 6 3.19 -24.98 6.56
N GLU A 7 4.38 -25.49 6.89
CA GLU A 7 4.63 -26.17 8.15
C GLU A 7 5.08 -25.13 9.17
N GLY A 8 4.19 -24.81 10.12
CA GLY A 8 4.41 -23.76 11.10
C GLY A 8 5.18 -24.22 12.35
N GLY A 9 5.44 -23.27 13.25
CA GLY A 9 6.13 -23.55 14.52
C GLY A 9 7.65 -23.55 14.44
N HIS A 10 8.24 -23.12 13.33
CA HIS A 10 9.69 -22.98 13.16
C HIS A 10 10.14 -21.56 13.48
N ARG A 11 11.25 -21.43 14.20
CA ARG A 11 11.97 -20.17 14.34
C ARG A 11 12.69 -19.85 13.05
N LEU A 12 12.69 -18.58 12.71
CA LEU A 12 13.40 -18.05 11.55
C LEU A 12 14.63 -17.27 12.04
N ASP A 13 15.63 -17.15 11.19
CA ASP A 13 16.85 -16.42 11.50
C ASP A 13 17.43 -15.78 10.24
N GLY A 14 18.04 -14.61 10.39
CA GLY A 14 18.76 -14.00 9.31
C GLY A 14 18.43 -12.53 9.07
N THR A 15 18.66 -12.14 7.83
CA THR A 15 18.58 -10.75 7.39
C THR A 15 17.67 -10.65 6.17
N ILE A 16 16.80 -9.65 6.15
CA ILE A 16 15.89 -9.37 5.02
C ILE A 16 16.02 -7.90 4.61
N THR A 17 15.97 -7.64 3.30
CA THR A 17 15.87 -6.29 2.76
C THR A 17 14.44 -6.10 2.24
N PRO A 18 13.73 -5.04 2.65
CA PRO A 18 12.38 -4.77 2.17
C PRO A 18 12.37 -4.52 0.66
N GLN A 19 11.29 -4.90 0.01
CA GLN A 19 11.00 -4.50 -1.36
C GLN A 19 10.68 -3.00 -1.45
N GLY A 20 10.62 -2.46 -2.67
CA GLY A 20 10.13 -1.10 -2.91
C GLY A 20 8.65 -0.95 -2.56
N ALA A 21 8.28 0.25 -2.08
CA ALA A 21 6.92 0.54 -1.63
C ALA A 21 5.90 0.48 -2.77
N LYS A 22 4.99 -0.49 -2.73
CA LYS A 22 3.90 -0.64 -3.71
C LYS A 22 3.13 0.65 -3.93
N ASN A 23 2.67 1.28 -2.83
CA ASN A 23 1.79 2.45 -2.89
C ASN A 23 2.51 3.69 -3.45
N GLU A 24 3.82 3.79 -3.29
CA GLU A 24 4.64 4.80 -3.95
C GLU A 24 4.82 4.49 -5.43
N ALA A 25 5.23 3.27 -5.76
CA ALA A 25 5.49 2.86 -7.13
C ALA A 25 4.27 3.09 -8.05
N LEU A 26 3.05 2.81 -7.57
CA LEU A 26 1.82 3.06 -8.33
C LEU A 26 1.64 4.55 -8.69
N GLN A 27 2.04 5.48 -7.84
CA GLN A 27 1.94 6.93 -8.08
C GLN A 27 3.07 7.42 -8.99
N ILE A 28 4.30 7.03 -8.66
CA ILE A 28 5.52 7.42 -9.37
C ILE A 28 5.48 6.95 -10.85
N LEU A 29 4.99 5.74 -11.10
CA LEU A 29 4.84 5.20 -12.45
C LEU A 29 3.80 5.98 -13.27
N CYS A 30 2.73 6.46 -12.65
CA CYS A 30 1.76 7.30 -13.35
C CYS A 30 2.34 8.71 -13.66
N ALA A 31 3.19 9.25 -12.78
CA ALA A 31 3.80 10.56 -12.97
C ALA A 31 4.74 10.64 -14.19
N VAL A 32 5.24 9.51 -14.73
CA VAL A 32 6.05 9.51 -15.95
C VAL A 32 5.29 10.05 -17.17
N LEU A 33 3.96 9.98 -17.16
CA LEU A 33 3.11 10.52 -18.23
C LEU A 33 3.13 12.06 -18.31
N LEU A 34 3.60 12.75 -17.26
CA LEU A 34 3.64 14.22 -17.19
C LEU A 34 4.74 14.84 -18.05
N THR A 35 5.71 14.06 -18.54
CA THR A 35 6.84 14.57 -19.32
C THR A 35 7.14 13.68 -20.53
N PRO A 36 7.60 14.24 -21.67
CA PRO A 36 8.14 13.47 -22.79
C PRO A 36 9.59 13.02 -22.52
N GLU A 37 10.23 13.56 -21.51
CA GLU A 37 11.62 13.30 -21.16
C GLU A 37 11.79 11.93 -20.49
N LYS A 38 13.01 11.41 -20.48
CA LYS A 38 13.32 10.13 -19.86
C LYS A 38 13.29 10.23 -18.34
N VAL A 39 12.55 9.32 -17.70
CA VAL A 39 12.48 9.14 -16.25
C VAL A 39 13.08 7.76 -15.91
N THR A 40 14.03 7.73 -14.97
CA THR A 40 14.63 6.49 -14.45
C THR A 40 14.11 6.24 -13.04
N ILE A 41 13.58 5.04 -12.80
CA ILE A 41 13.04 4.67 -11.49
C ILE A 41 13.71 3.38 -11.03
N HIS A 42 14.24 3.42 -9.81
CA HIS A 42 14.88 2.31 -9.12
C HIS A 42 14.02 1.77 -7.99
N ASN A 43 14.31 0.55 -7.55
CA ASN A 43 13.62 -0.14 -6.46
C ASN A 43 12.11 -0.34 -6.69
N ILE A 44 11.71 -0.56 -7.94
CA ILE A 44 10.32 -0.90 -8.29
C ILE A 44 10.07 -2.35 -7.87
N PRO A 45 9.05 -2.66 -7.04
CA PRO A 45 8.80 -4.04 -6.62
C PRO A 45 8.22 -4.88 -7.77
N ASP A 46 8.72 -6.10 -7.92
CA ASP A 46 8.25 -7.07 -8.91
C ASP A 46 7.02 -7.82 -8.37
N ILE A 47 5.87 -7.16 -8.41
CA ILE A 47 4.58 -7.65 -7.92
C ILE A 47 3.49 -7.51 -8.99
N ILE A 48 2.45 -8.32 -8.89
CA ILE A 48 1.38 -8.39 -9.91
C ILE A 48 0.77 -7.03 -10.23
N ASP A 49 0.42 -6.23 -9.20
CA ASP A 49 -0.24 -4.94 -9.41
C ASP A 49 0.67 -3.92 -10.12
N ILE A 50 1.97 -3.93 -9.84
CA ILE A 50 2.95 -3.05 -10.51
C ILE A 50 3.20 -3.51 -11.94
N ASN A 51 3.34 -4.81 -12.18
CA ASN A 51 3.53 -5.34 -13.53
C ASN A 51 2.33 -5.05 -14.44
N LYS A 52 1.10 -5.11 -13.90
CA LYS A 52 -0.10 -4.68 -14.63
C LYS A 52 -0.07 -3.19 -15.00
N LEU A 53 0.37 -2.32 -14.08
CA LEU A 53 0.47 -0.90 -14.38
C LEU A 53 1.54 -0.62 -15.44
N ILE A 54 2.71 -1.26 -15.33
CA ILE A 54 3.77 -1.16 -16.35
C ILE A 54 3.25 -1.61 -17.72
N PHE A 55 2.47 -2.70 -17.78
CA PHE A 55 1.82 -3.17 -19.01
C PHE A 55 0.87 -2.11 -19.56
N ILE A 56 -0.02 -1.54 -18.76
CA ILE A 56 -0.96 -0.47 -19.18
C ILE A 56 -0.20 0.74 -19.74
N LEU A 57 0.89 1.16 -19.09
CA LEU A 57 1.73 2.26 -19.57
C LEU A 57 2.38 1.94 -20.91
N GLY A 58 2.83 0.70 -21.12
CA GLY A 58 3.37 0.24 -22.41
C GLY A 58 2.34 0.31 -23.53
N GLU A 59 1.10 -0.17 -23.29
CA GLU A 59 -0.01 -0.10 -24.25
C GLU A 59 -0.43 1.35 -24.55
N LEU A 60 -0.29 2.26 -23.58
CA LEU A 60 -0.44 3.70 -23.79
C LEU A 60 0.66 4.33 -24.66
N GLY A 61 1.72 3.59 -25.00
CA GLY A 61 2.81 4.06 -25.85
C GLY A 61 4.04 4.56 -25.08
N VAL A 62 4.10 4.39 -23.75
CA VAL A 62 5.31 4.68 -22.98
C VAL A 62 6.41 3.71 -23.38
N LYS A 63 7.56 4.22 -23.80
CA LYS A 63 8.75 3.41 -24.06
C LYS A 63 9.35 2.97 -22.75
N ILE A 64 9.40 1.67 -22.49
CA ILE A 64 9.85 1.07 -21.25
C ILE A 64 11.08 0.22 -21.52
N ASN A 65 12.17 0.49 -20.79
CA ASN A 65 13.38 -0.32 -20.88
C ASN A 65 13.81 -0.76 -19.49
N LYS A 66 13.89 -2.08 -19.28
CA LYS A 66 14.34 -2.68 -18.03
C LYS A 66 15.85 -2.62 -17.92
N LEU A 67 16.36 -2.00 -16.86
CA LEU A 67 17.81 -1.88 -16.60
C LEU A 67 18.34 -3.06 -15.79
N ASP A 68 17.58 -3.45 -14.75
CA ASP A 68 17.85 -4.60 -13.89
C ASP A 68 16.53 -5.17 -13.34
N LYS A 69 16.58 -6.03 -12.32
CA LYS A 69 15.39 -6.68 -11.75
C LYS A 69 14.32 -5.68 -11.32
N ASN A 70 14.73 -4.58 -10.67
CA ASN A 70 13.85 -3.63 -10.00
C ASN A 70 14.05 -2.17 -10.50
N SER A 71 14.71 -1.98 -11.66
CA SER A 71 14.98 -0.65 -12.21
C SER A 71 14.60 -0.56 -13.68
N TYR A 72 13.98 0.56 -14.05
CA TYR A 72 13.47 0.79 -15.40
C TYR A 72 13.68 2.25 -15.82
N THR A 73 13.77 2.47 -17.15
CA THR A 73 13.57 3.80 -17.74
C THR A 73 12.23 3.85 -18.45
N PHE A 74 11.57 4.99 -18.34
CA PHE A 74 10.29 5.29 -18.97
C PHE A 74 10.44 6.56 -19.81
N GLN A 75 9.80 6.58 -20.98
CA GLN A 75 9.74 7.77 -21.83
C GLN A 75 8.36 7.86 -22.49
N ALA A 76 7.60 8.89 -22.14
CA ALA A 76 6.23 9.13 -22.60
C ALA A 76 6.20 10.21 -23.69
N ASP A 77 7.02 10.07 -24.74
CA ASP A 77 7.16 11.03 -25.86
C ASP A 77 6.11 10.85 -26.96
N ASN A 78 5.46 9.68 -27.04
CA ASN A 78 4.42 9.39 -28.03
C ASN A 78 3.30 8.55 -27.40
N ILE A 79 2.27 9.21 -26.86
CA ILE A 79 1.17 8.57 -26.14
C ILE A 79 0.00 8.29 -27.08
N ASN A 80 -0.46 7.04 -27.08
CA ASN A 80 -1.63 6.57 -27.80
C ASN A 80 -2.91 6.75 -26.96
N LEU A 81 -3.58 7.87 -27.12
CA LEU A 81 -4.83 8.16 -26.38
C LEU A 81 -6.04 7.33 -26.87
N GLU A 82 -5.99 6.74 -28.07
CA GLU A 82 -7.07 5.89 -28.60
C GLU A 82 -7.19 4.59 -27.79
N TYR A 83 -6.08 4.13 -27.19
CA TYR A 83 -6.09 2.97 -26.30
C TYR A 83 -7.07 3.14 -25.12
N LEU A 84 -7.24 4.36 -24.59
CA LEU A 84 -8.15 4.64 -23.47
C LEU A 84 -9.63 4.30 -23.77
N GLU A 85 -10.02 4.28 -25.05
CA GLU A 85 -11.39 3.97 -25.50
C GLU A 85 -11.53 2.50 -25.95
N SER A 86 -10.43 1.74 -25.96
CA SER A 86 -10.40 0.36 -26.43
C SER A 86 -11.06 -0.63 -25.45
N PRO A 87 -11.59 -1.77 -25.93
CA PRO A 87 -12.04 -2.88 -25.08
C PRO A 87 -10.92 -3.46 -24.21
N GLU A 88 -9.68 -3.46 -24.70
CA GLU A 88 -8.49 -3.92 -24.01
C GLU A 88 -8.24 -3.07 -22.76
N PHE A 89 -8.27 -1.74 -22.90
CA PHE A 89 -8.12 -0.86 -21.73
C PHE A 89 -9.26 -0.99 -20.74
N LYS A 90 -10.49 -1.20 -21.19
CA LYS A 90 -11.64 -1.46 -20.28
C LYS A 90 -11.39 -2.68 -19.40
N ARG A 91 -10.82 -3.76 -19.97
CA ARG A 91 -10.43 -4.98 -19.23
C ARG A 91 -9.26 -4.70 -18.29
N ASP A 92 -8.19 -4.12 -18.78
CA ASP A 92 -6.92 -3.99 -18.07
C ASP A 92 -7.01 -2.92 -16.98
N GLY A 93 -7.60 -1.77 -17.26
CA GLY A 93 -7.86 -0.69 -16.31
C GLY A 93 -8.80 -1.11 -15.16
N SER A 94 -9.81 -1.95 -15.45
CA SER A 94 -10.70 -2.48 -14.41
C SER A 94 -10.05 -3.55 -13.53
N SER A 95 -8.93 -4.15 -13.95
CA SER A 95 -8.22 -5.19 -13.20
C SER A 95 -7.36 -4.66 -12.05
N LEU A 96 -7.12 -3.35 -12.00
CA LEU A 96 -6.22 -2.69 -11.06
C LEU A 96 -6.84 -1.42 -10.46
N ARG A 97 -6.87 -1.30 -9.13
CA ARG A 97 -7.36 -0.07 -8.49
C ARG A 97 -6.48 1.14 -8.78
N GLY A 98 -5.15 0.93 -8.82
CA GLY A 98 -4.17 1.98 -9.08
C GLY A 98 -4.26 2.61 -10.47
N SER A 99 -4.96 1.99 -11.42
CA SER A 99 -5.16 2.53 -12.77
C SER A 99 -5.82 3.91 -12.80
N ILE A 100 -6.62 4.26 -11.77
CA ILE A 100 -7.22 5.59 -11.65
C ILE A 100 -6.17 6.72 -11.66
N MET A 101 -4.95 6.45 -11.23
CA MET A 101 -3.92 7.49 -11.08
C MET A 101 -3.29 7.93 -12.42
N ILE A 102 -3.58 7.23 -13.54
CA ILE A 102 -3.19 7.75 -14.87
C ILE A 102 -4.01 8.96 -15.30
N VAL A 103 -5.21 9.15 -14.72
CA VAL A 103 -6.17 10.17 -15.15
C VAL A 103 -5.62 11.58 -14.94
N GLY A 104 -5.04 11.88 -13.77
CA GLY A 104 -4.48 13.19 -13.47
C GLY A 104 -3.40 13.64 -14.46
N PRO A 105 -2.34 12.85 -14.68
CA PRO A 105 -1.29 13.21 -15.64
C PRO A 105 -1.78 13.25 -17.09
N LEU A 106 -2.68 12.38 -17.51
CA LEU A 106 -3.25 12.43 -18.86
C LEU A 106 -4.12 13.69 -19.05
N LEU A 107 -4.92 14.04 -18.07
CA LEU A 107 -5.73 15.26 -18.08
C LEU A 107 -4.84 16.51 -18.14
N ALA A 108 -3.78 16.56 -17.32
CA ALA A 108 -2.86 17.69 -17.26
C ALA A 108 -2.11 17.92 -18.56
N ARG A 109 -1.65 16.86 -19.21
CA ARG A 109 -0.78 16.97 -20.40
C ARG A 109 -1.54 16.93 -21.71
N PHE A 110 -2.67 16.21 -21.77
CA PHE A 110 -3.39 15.93 -23.02
C PHE A 110 -4.84 16.43 -22.98
N GLY A 111 -5.29 17.05 -21.91
CA GLY A 111 -6.63 17.61 -21.77
C GLY A 111 -7.76 16.58 -21.65
N LYS A 112 -7.46 15.28 -21.56
CA LYS A 112 -8.47 14.24 -21.40
C LYS A 112 -7.94 13.03 -20.64
N GLY A 113 -8.82 12.38 -19.87
CA GLY A 113 -8.53 11.13 -19.20
C GLY A 113 -9.80 10.28 -19.10
N TYR A 114 -9.68 9.00 -19.41
CA TYR A 114 -10.77 8.03 -19.32
C TYR A 114 -10.34 6.86 -18.46
N ILE A 115 -11.27 6.30 -17.68
CA ILE A 115 -11.00 5.14 -16.84
C ILE A 115 -12.27 4.30 -16.67
N PRO A 116 -12.22 2.97 -16.87
CA PRO A 116 -13.30 2.09 -16.46
C PRO A 116 -13.38 2.06 -14.92
N ARG A 117 -14.47 1.56 -14.36
CA ARG A 117 -14.58 1.38 -12.92
C ARG A 117 -13.41 0.54 -12.39
N PRO A 118 -12.48 1.13 -11.62
CA PRO A 118 -11.29 0.41 -11.17
C PRO A 118 -11.65 -0.74 -10.21
N GLY A 119 -10.98 -1.87 -10.37
CA GLY A 119 -11.10 -3.04 -9.51
C GLY A 119 -10.41 -2.86 -8.15
N GLY A 120 -9.87 -3.94 -7.60
CA GLY A 120 -9.09 -3.97 -6.36
C GLY A 120 -9.75 -4.77 -5.25
N ASP A 121 -9.18 -4.67 -4.03
CA ASP A 121 -9.62 -5.44 -2.88
C ASP A 121 -11.05 -5.08 -2.44
N LYS A 122 -11.79 -6.10 -2.00
CA LYS A 122 -13.15 -5.95 -1.47
C LYS A 122 -13.09 -5.65 0.03
N ILE A 123 -12.64 -4.45 0.39
CA ILE A 123 -12.43 -3.99 1.78
C ILE A 123 -13.45 -2.94 2.25
N GLY A 124 -14.58 -2.83 1.54
CA GLY A 124 -15.61 -1.83 1.75
C GLY A 124 -15.77 -0.89 0.57
N ARG A 125 -16.64 0.13 0.73
CA ARG A 125 -16.90 1.13 -0.31
C ARG A 125 -15.70 2.07 -0.45
N ARG A 126 -15.14 2.15 -1.65
CA ARG A 126 -14.00 3.01 -1.98
C ARG A 126 -14.43 4.00 -3.05
N ARG A 127 -14.79 5.19 -2.62
CA ARG A 127 -15.23 6.27 -3.50
C ARG A 127 -14.10 6.76 -4.41
N LEU A 128 -14.48 7.39 -5.52
CA LEU A 128 -13.59 8.09 -6.44
C LEU A 128 -13.91 9.59 -6.48
N ASP A 129 -14.88 10.02 -5.67
CA ASP A 129 -15.38 11.39 -5.66
C ASP A 129 -14.23 12.41 -5.50
N THR A 130 -13.34 12.19 -4.53
CA THR A 130 -12.19 13.08 -4.27
C THR A 130 -11.35 13.35 -5.52
N HIS A 131 -11.13 12.32 -6.38
CA HIS A 131 -10.39 12.50 -7.63
C HIS A 131 -11.13 13.44 -8.59
N PHE A 132 -12.40 13.15 -8.85
CA PHE A 132 -13.18 13.86 -9.87
C PHE A 132 -13.58 15.25 -9.39
N GLU A 133 -13.92 15.43 -8.13
CA GLU A 133 -14.18 16.76 -7.54
C GLU A 133 -12.93 17.64 -7.63
N GLY A 134 -11.74 17.08 -7.36
CA GLY A 134 -10.49 17.79 -7.55
C GLY A 134 -10.29 18.26 -9.00
N PHE A 135 -10.52 17.36 -9.98
CA PHE A 135 -10.41 17.73 -11.40
C PHE A 135 -11.43 18.78 -11.83
N ILE A 136 -12.68 18.68 -11.36
CA ILE A 136 -13.73 19.68 -11.60
C ILE A 136 -13.31 21.04 -11.02
N ARG A 137 -12.73 21.08 -9.82
CA ARG A 137 -12.20 22.30 -9.20
C ARG A 137 -11.09 22.94 -10.03
N LEU A 138 -10.30 22.13 -10.73
CA LEU A 138 -9.26 22.59 -11.66
C LEU A 138 -9.82 23.00 -13.04
N GLY A 139 -11.14 22.97 -13.25
CA GLY A 139 -11.81 23.37 -14.48
C GLY A 139 -12.15 22.26 -15.46
N ALA A 140 -11.92 21.00 -15.11
CA ALA A 140 -12.29 19.89 -15.99
C ALA A 140 -13.82 19.61 -15.97
N THR A 141 -14.32 19.11 -17.08
CA THR A 141 -15.68 18.58 -17.21
C THR A 141 -15.68 17.08 -16.93
N PHE A 142 -16.61 16.64 -16.08
CA PHE A 142 -16.77 15.22 -15.72
C PHE A 142 -17.96 14.60 -16.40
N ARG A 143 -17.79 13.36 -16.89
CA ARG A 143 -18.85 12.51 -17.46
C ARG A 143 -18.80 11.13 -16.86
N TYR A 144 -19.99 10.56 -16.57
CA TYR A 144 -20.12 9.17 -16.14
C TYR A 144 -21.10 8.44 -17.07
N ASN A 145 -20.58 7.41 -17.74
CA ASN A 145 -21.42 6.49 -18.53
C ASN A 145 -21.89 5.33 -17.64
N LYS A 146 -23.16 5.30 -17.30
CA LYS A 146 -23.76 4.26 -16.43
C LYS A 146 -23.84 2.89 -17.10
N GLU A 147 -24.01 2.85 -18.41
CA GLU A 147 -24.17 1.60 -19.17
C GLU A 147 -22.83 0.85 -19.29
N GLU A 148 -21.77 1.60 -19.51
CA GLU A 148 -20.41 1.06 -19.67
C GLU A 148 -19.57 1.10 -18.38
N TYR A 149 -20.09 1.68 -17.27
CA TYR A 149 -19.36 1.89 -16.02
C TYR A 149 -18.01 2.60 -16.23
N PHE A 150 -18.04 3.71 -16.98
CA PHE A 150 -16.88 4.42 -17.45
C PHE A 150 -16.90 5.87 -16.99
N TYR A 151 -15.75 6.37 -16.53
CA TYR A 151 -15.56 7.75 -16.08
C TYR A 151 -14.69 8.49 -17.09
N GLY A 152 -15.12 9.69 -17.52
CA GLY A 152 -14.35 10.57 -18.38
C GLY A 152 -14.18 11.95 -17.78
N VAL A 153 -13.02 12.54 -17.97
CA VAL A 153 -12.73 13.94 -17.65
C VAL A 153 -12.04 14.60 -18.83
N GLU A 154 -12.46 15.83 -19.13
CA GLU A 154 -11.95 16.61 -20.25
C GLU A 154 -11.69 18.05 -19.82
N ALA A 155 -10.60 18.62 -20.28
CA ALA A 155 -10.21 20.02 -20.03
C ALA A 155 -9.65 20.63 -21.33
N PRO A 156 -10.53 20.91 -22.34
CA PRO A 156 -10.10 21.42 -23.64
C PRO A 156 -9.40 22.76 -23.55
N ASP A 157 -9.74 23.59 -22.56
CA ASP A 157 -9.14 24.90 -22.33
C ASP A 157 -7.94 24.86 -21.36
N GLY A 158 -7.49 23.64 -20.97
CA GLY A 158 -6.46 23.41 -19.97
C GLY A 158 -7.00 23.36 -18.54
N LEU A 159 -6.10 23.22 -17.57
CA LEU A 159 -6.41 23.22 -16.15
C LEU A 159 -5.98 24.53 -15.50
N PHE A 160 -6.73 24.99 -14.50
CA PHE A 160 -6.50 26.25 -13.79
C PHE A 160 -6.35 25.96 -12.29
N GLY A 161 -5.36 26.64 -11.67
CA GLY A 161 -5.12 26.56 -10.24
C GLY A 161 -6.37 26.95 -9.43
N SER A 162 -6.62 26.23 -8.35
CA SER A 162 -7.81 26.42 -7.51
C SER A 162 -7.50 26.11 -6.05
N GLU A 163 -8.26 26.73 -5.17
CA GLU A 163 -8.23 26.41 -3.74
C GLU A 163 -9.32 25.40 -3.42
N MET A 164 -8.94 24.30 -2.77
CA MET A 164 -9.86 23.19 -2.46
C MET A 164 -9.62 22.57 -1.10
N LEU A 165 -10.70 22.22 -0.42
CA LEU A 165 -10.70 21.38 0.77
C LEU A 165 -11.20 19.99 0.38
N LEU A 166 -10.39 18.96 0.61
CA LEU A 166 -10.78 17.58 0.35
C LEU A 166 -11.66 17.04 1.48
N ASP A 167 -12.74 16.35 1.13
CA ASP A 167 -13.67 15.75 2.10
C ASP A 167 -12.98 14.66 2.94
N GLU A 168 -11.99 13.99 2.37
CA GLU A 168 -11.16 12.99 3.04
C GLU A 168 -9.68 13.16 2.65
N ALA A 169 -8.78 12.79 3.55
CA ALA A 169 -7.35 12.71 3.25
C ALA A 169 -7.05 11.48 2.39
N SER A 170 -7.58 11.48 1.16
CA SER A 170 -7.43 10.36 0.22
C SER A 170 -6.03 10.35 -0.37
N VAL A 171 -5.28 9.27 -0.17
CA VAL A 171 -3.91 9.12 -0.72
C VAL A 171 -3.93 9.21 -2.24
N THR A 172 -4.73 8.37 -2.90
CA THR A 172 -4.79 8.33 -4.37
C THR A 172 -5.45 9.56 -4.96
N GLY A 173 -6.45 10.14 -4.28
CA GLY A 173 -7.08 11.41 -4.66
C GLY A 173 -6.07 12.54 -4.62
N THR A 174 -5.35 12.70 -3.51
CA THR A 174 -4.30 13.71 -3.37
C THR A 174 -3.22 13.56 -4.44
N ALA A 175 -2.71 12.33 -4.67
CA ALA A 175 -1.70 12.08 -5.70
C ALA A 175 -2.17 12.51 -7.09
N ASN A 176 -3.40 12.14 -7.43
CA ASN A 176 -3.99 12.44 -8.74
C ASN A 176 -4.21 13.97 -8.96
N ILE A 177 -4.66 14.66 -7.90
CA ILE A 177 -4.83 16.11 -7.93
C ILE A 177 -3.47 16.82 -8.03
N ILE A 178 -2.45 16.35 -7.28
CA ILE A 178 -1.07 16.89 -7.42
C ILE A 178 -0.61 16.77 -8.87
N MET A 179 -0.72 15.57 -9.46
CA MET A 179 -0.29 15.33 -10.84
C MET A 179 -1.06 16.15 -11.87
N ALA A 180 -2.34 16.44 -11.62
CA ALA A 180 -3.10 17.33 -12.47
C ALA A 180 -2.68 18.81 -12.28
N SER A 181 -2.36 19.23 -11.07
CA SER A 181 -2.09 20.63 -10.72
C SER A 181 -0.72 21.13 -11.14
N VAL A 182 0.30 20.25 -11.28
CA VAL A 182 1.67 20.70 -11.59
C VAL A 182 1.81 21.35 -12.96
N LEU A 183 0.89 21.09 -13.89
CA LEU A 183 0.82 21.73 -15.21
C LEU A 183 -0.39 22.66 -15.36
N ALA A 184 -1.17 22.90 -14.31
CA ALA A 184 -2.31 23.83 -14.32
C ALA A 184 -1.82 25.28 -14.30
N GLU A 185 -2.53 26.20 -14.99
CA GLU A 185 -2.19 27.61 -14.96
C GLU A 185 -2.51 28.22 -13.57
N GLY A 186 -1.54 28.88 -12.95
CA GLY A 186 -1.70 29.56 -11.66
C GLY A 186 -1.38 28.67 -10.45
N THR A 187 -1.99 28.99 -9.31
CA THR A 187 -1.69 28.36 -8.02
C THR A 187 -2.83 27.44 -7.57
N THR A 188 -2.50 26.22 -7.20
CA THR A 188 -3.43 25.29 -6.54
C THR A 188 -3.09 25.16 -5.06
N LYS A 189 -4.10 25.26 -4.19
CA LYS A 189 -3.97 24.96 -2.75
C LYS A 189 -4.89 23.80 -2.40
N ILE A 190 -4.32 22.78 -1.78
CA ILE A 190 -5.04 21.57 -1.36
C ILE A 190 -5.01 21.50 0.15
N TYR A 191 -6.16 21.68 0.81
CA TYR A 191 -6.36 21.48 2.23
C TYR A 191 -6.85 20.05 2.48
N ASN A 192 -6.51 19.48 3.63
CA ASN A 192 -6.77 18.11 4.00
C ASN A 192 -6.14 17.10 3.03
N ALA A 193 -5.01 17.48 2.44
CA ALA A 193 -4.22 16.58 1.60
C ALA A 193 -3.70 15.40 2.41
N ALA A 194 -3.63 14.22 1.80
CA ALA A 194 -2.87 13.10 2.35
C ALA A 194 -1.38 13.48 2.40
N CYS A 195 -0.67 13.04 3.45
CA CYS A 195 0.73 13.39 3.65
C CYS A 195 1.61 12.17 4.00
N GLU A 196 1.17 10.98 3.63
CA GLU A 196 1.93 9.74 3.74
C GLU A 196 3.29 9.85 3.02
N PRO A 197 4.30 9.07 3.42
CA PRO A 197 5.62 9.07 2.78
C PRO A 197 5.57 8.98 1.25
N TYR A 198 4.63 8.20 0.68
CA TYR A 198 4.49 8.07 -0.78
C TYR A 198 4.00 9.35 -1.46
N ILE A 199 3.16 10.16 -0.82
CA ILE A 199 2.75 11.49 -1.33
C ILE A 199 3.94 12.45 -1.26
N GLN A 200 4.72 12.38 -0.18
CA GLN A 200 5.93 13.18 -0.05
C GLN A 200 6.95 12.83 -1.14
N GLN A 201 7.15 11.54 -1.43
CA GLN A 201 8.07 11.10 -2.49
C GLN A 201 7.59 11.48 -3.89
N LEU A 202 6.29 11.36 -4.18
CA LEU A 202 5.71 11.87 -5.42
C LEU A 202 6.00 13.37 -5.58
N SER A 203 5.76 14.18 -4.55
CA SER A 203 6.01 15.61 -4.56
C SER A 203 7.50 15.95 -4.74
N LYS A 204 8.40 15.21 -4.05
CA LYS A 204 9.86 15.37 -4.21
C LYS A 204 10.33 14.99 -5.62
N MET A 205 9.81 13.90 -6.19
CA MET A 205 10.10 13.51 -7.56
C MET A 205 9.65 14.58 -8.55
N LEU A 206 8.40 15.06 -8.44
CA LEU A 206 7.88 16.12 -9.31
C LEU A 206 8.68 17.42 -9.19
N ASN A 207 9.09 17.80 -7.97
CA ASN A 207 9.96 18.96 -7.77
C ASN A 207 11.34 18.76 -8.43
N SER A 208 11.90 17.54 -8.42
CA SER A 208 13.14 17.23 -9.14
C SER A 208 12.98 17.28 -10.66
N MET A 209 11.75 17.13 -11.17
CA MET A 209 11.39 17.30 -12.57
C MET A 209 11.13 18.76 -12.96
N GLY A 210 11.15 19.68 -11.99
CA GLY A 210 10.94 21.12 -12.21
C GLY A 210 9.58 21.66 -11.77
N ALA A 211 8.75 20.86 -11.07
CA ALA A 211 7.53 21.37 -10.44
C ALA A 211 7.87 22.27 -9.24
N ASN A 212 6.89 23.04 -8.81
CA ASN A 212 7.00 23.92 -7.64
C ASN A 212 5.90 23.55 -6.62
N ILE A 213 6.20 22.57 -5.77
CA ILE A 213 5.30 22.06 -4.73
C ILE A 213 5.89 22.37 -3.37
N THR A 214 5.15 23.07 -2.52
CA THR A 214 5.51 23.39 -1.13
C THR A 214 4.49 22.79 -0.15
N GLY A 215 4.84 22.75 1.16
CA GLY A 215 4.01 22.09 2.18
C GLY A 215 4.14 20.57 2.20
N VAL A 216 5.13 20.02 1.53
CA VAL A 216 5.36 18.56 1.46
C VAL A 216 5.53 17.99 2.87
N GLY A 217 4.74 16.95 3.19
CA GLY A 217 4.70 16.34 4.52
C GLY A 217 3.66 16.96 5.47
N SER A 218 2.91 17.96 5.01
CA SER A 218 1.77 18.52 5.73
C SER A 218 0.45 18.24 5.00
N ASN A 219 -0.66 18.53 5.65
CA ASN A 219 -1.99 18.41 5.06
C ASN A 219 -2.42 19.63 4.24
N LEU A 220 -1.51 20.59 4.05
CA LEU A 220 -1.68 21.74 3.16
C LEU A 220 -0.58 21.75 2.13
N LEU A 221 -0.93 21.53 0.87
CA LEU A 221 -0.03 21.63 -0.26
C LEU A 221 -0.33 22.89 -1.07
N VAL A 222 0.73 23.56 -1.52
CA VAL A 222 0.64 24.68 -2.46
C VAL A 222 1.47 24.33 -3.68
N ILE A 223 0.85 24.41 -4.86
CA ILE A 223 1.44 24.00 -6.14
C ILE A 223 1.33 25.17 -7.09
N GLU A 224 2.49 25.70 -7.52
CA GLU A 224 2.58 26.66 -8.61
C GLU A 224 2.73 25.86 -9.91
N GLY A 225 1.79 26.00 -10.81
CA GLY A 225 1.85 25.28 -12.09
C GLY A 225 3.00 25.76 -12.97
N VAL A 226 3.56 24.82 -13.74
CA VAL A 226 4.66 25.08 -14.68
C VAL A 226 4.26 24.69 -16.08
N SER A 227 4.94 25.24 -17.09
CA SER A 227 4.63 24.98 -18.50
C SER A 227 5.06 23.58 -18.98
N SER A 228 6.07 22.99 -18.33
CA SER A 228 6.59 21.66 -18.67
C SER A 228 7.42 21.10 -17.54
N LEU A 229 7.57 19.77 -17.52
CA LEU A 229 8.44 19.04 -16.61
C LEU A 229 9.56 18.36 -17.38
N GLY A 230 10.74 18.28 -16.76
CA GLY A 230 11.91 17.55 -17.26
C GLY A 230 11.90 16.06 -16.87
N GLY A 231 12.98 15.36 -17.23
CA GLY A 231 13.25 14.01 -16.75
C GLY A 231 13.89 14.02 -15.35
N CYS A 232 13.93 12.83 -14.73
CA CYS A 232 14.62 12.67 -13.44
C CYS A 232 15.09 11.23 -13.22
N THR A 233 15.83 11.04 -12.13
CA THR A 233 16.10 9.72 -11.54
C THR A 233 15.53 9.69 -10.14
N HIS A 234 14.71 8.67 -9.84
CA HIS A 234 14.05 8.49 -8.54
C HIS A 234 14.25 7.06 -8.04
N SER A 235 14.34 6.89 -6.74
CA SER A 235 14.36 5.57 -6.10
C SER A 235 13.18 5.45 -5.14
N VAL A 236 12.36 4.43 -5.36
CA VAL A 236 11.20 4.12 -4.51
C VAL A 236 11.68 3.74 -3.10
N LEU A 237 11.04 4.26 -2.06
CA LEU A 237 11.33 3.93 -0.67
C LEU A 237 11.11 2.43 -0.39
N PRO A 238 11.78 1.86 0.62
CA PRO A 238 11.41 0.55 1.14
C PRO A 238 9.96 0.56 1.64
N ASP A 239 9.23 -0.54 1.42
CA ASP A 239 7.81 -0.65 1.76
C ASP A 239 7.62 -0.74 3.29
N MET A 240 7.16 0.33 3.92
CA MET A 240 6.88 0.37 5.36
C MET A 240 5.85 -0.67 5.80
N ILE A 241 4.95 -1.09 4.90
CA ILE A 241 3.95 -2.12 5.21
C ILE A 241 4.61 -3.50 5.23
N GLU A 242 5.50 -3.75 4.29
CA GLU A 242 6.29 -4.98 4.31
C GLU A 242 7.21 -5.05 5.53
N ILE A 243 7.84 -3.93 5.91
CA ILE A 243 8.65 -3.84 7.14
C ILE A 243 7.82 -4.22 8.36
N GLY A 244 6.61 -3.67 8.51
CA GLY A 244 5.68 -4.07 9.57
C GLY A 244 5.29 -5.54 9.52
N SER A 245 5.18 -6.12 8.32
CA SER A 245 4.92 -7.55 8.13
C SER A 245 6.07 -8.42 8.63
N TRP A 246 7.32 -8.05 8.33
CA TRP A 246 8.51 -8.75 8.83
C TRP A 246 8.66 -8.65 10.35
N ILE A 247 8.30 -7.51 10.96
CA ILE A 247 8.22 -7.40 12.42
C ILE A 247 7.20 -8.40 12.97
N GLY A 248 6.03 -8.49 12.33
CA GLY A 248 5.00 -9.46 12.69
C GLY A 248 5.46 -10.92 12.54
N VAL A 249 6.18 -11.25 11.47
CA VAL A 249 6.81 -12.58 11.26
C VAL A 249 7.75 -12.89 12.43
N ALA A 250 8.69 -12.00 12.74
CA ALA A 250 9.65 -12.22 13.82
C ALA A 250 8.95 -12.43 15.18
N ALA A 251 7.97 -11.58 15.50
CA ALA A 251 7.21 -11.68 16.74
C ALA A 251 6.45 -13.01 16.86
N MET A 252 5.73 -13.41 15.80
CA MET A 252 4.88 -14.61 15.85
C MET A 252 5.69 -15.90 15.87
N THR A 253 6.83 -15.95 15.18
CA THR A 253 7.70 -17.14 15.08
C THR A 253 8.81 -17.17 16.15
N GLN A 254 8.83 -16.21 17.08
CA GLN A 254 9.87 -16.09 18.12
C GLN A 254 11.29 -16.05 17.52
N SER A 255 11.43 -15.34 16.43
CA SER A 255 12.63 -15.30 15.58
C SER A 255 13.54 -14.13 15.93
N GLU A 256 14.82 -14.28 15.57
CA GLU A 256 15.78 -13.18 15.54
C GLU A 256 15.95 -12.71 14.10
N LEU A 257 15.56 -11.49 13.79
CA LEU A 257 15.64 -10.95 12.43
C LEU A 257 16.28 -9.57 12.38
N THR A 258 17.03 -9.32 11.31
CA THR A 258 17.48 -7.96 10.94
C THR A 258 16.77 -7.53 9.65
N ILE A 259 16.07 -6.41 9.70
CA ILE A 259 15.47 -5.76 8.52
C ILE A 259 16.37 -4.61 8.12
N LYS A 260 16.94 -4.68 6.90
CA LYS A 260 17.91 -3.72 6.39
C LYS A 260 17.27 -2.51 5.73
N ASN A 261 17.95 -1.35 5.82
CA ASN A 261 17.62 -0.16 5.02
C ASN A 261 16.13 0.22 5.10
N VAL A 262 15.61 0.39 6.32
CA VAL A 262 14.17 0.56 6.56
C VAL A 262 13.68 1.99 6.33
N SER A 263 14.57 2.95 6.13
CA SER A 263 14.22 4.37 6.04
C SER A 263 13.44 4.84 7.27
N TRP A 264 14.08 4.82 8.43
CA TRP A 264 13.47 5.05 9.76
C TRP A 264 12.54 6.25 9.85
N GLU A 265 12.91 7.35 9.20
CA GLU A 265 12.14 8.59 9.17
C GLU A 265 10.76 8.45 8.53
N ASN A 266 10.59 7.43 7.68
CA ASN A 266 9.36 7.15 6.95
C ASN A 266 8.50 6.05 7.57
N LEU A 267 8.86 5.51 8.75
CA LEU A 267 8.09 4.46 9.42
C LEU A 267 6.95 4.99 10.29
N GLY A 268 6.93 6.28 10.62
CA GLY A 268 5.90 6.89 11.46
C GLY A 268 5.67 6.14 12.77
N GLN A 269 4.42 5.77 13.04
CA GLN A 269 4.04 5.09 14.28
C GLN A 269 4.30 3.58 14.29
N ILE A 270 4.75 2.98 13.18
CA ILE A 270 4.90 1.52 13.09
C ILE A 270 5.76 0.96 14.24
N PRO A 271 7.00 1.45 14.50
CA PRO A 271 7.79 0.90 15.60
C PRO A 271 7.14 1.08 16.97
N SER A 272 6.48 2.21 17.21
CA SER A 272 5.88 2.51 18.52
C SER A 272 4.67 1.64 18.80
N VAL A 273 3.85 1.31 17.80
CA VAL A 273 2.68 0.43 17.96
C VAL A 273 3.13 -1.01 18.27
N PHE A 274 4.15 -1.53 17.57
CA PHE A 274 4.71 -2.84 17.92
C PHE A 274 5.32 -2.86 19.33
N LYS A 275 6.01 -1.79 19.75
CA LYS A 275 6.51 -1.66 21.13
C LYS A 275 5.40 -1.67 22.17
N LYS A 276 4.24 -1.07 21.88
CA LYS A 276 3.06 -1.13 22.77
C LYS A 276 2.49 -2.54 22.91
N LEU A 277 2.69 -3.41 21.92
CA LEU A 277 2.38 -4.83 22.04
C LEU A 277 3.46 -5.62 22.80
N GLY A 278 4.57 -4.98 23.21
CA GLY A 278 5.67 -5.59 23.92
C GLY A 278 6.79 -6.13 23.02
N ILE A 279 6.75 -5.85 21.71
CA ILE A 279 7.80 -6.29 20.79
C ILE A 279 9.04 -5.38 20.92
N GLN A 280 10.19 -6.00 21.16
CA GLN A 280 11.48 -5.30 21.22
C GLN A 280 11.98 -5.02 19.82
N LEU A 281 12.32 -3.76 19.58
CA LEU A 281 12.90 -3.28 18.32
C LEU A 281 14.11 -2.42 18.65
N GLU A 282 15.28 -2.79 18.11
CA GLU A 282 16.52 -2.04 18.23
C GLU A 282 16.85 -1.35 16.90
N LYS A 283 17.07 -0.05 16.96
CA LYS A 283 17.57 0.71 15.81
C LYS A 283 19.08 0.51 15.70
N ARG A 284 19.55 -0.02 14.57
CA ARG A 284 20.98 -0.20 14.25
C ARG A 284 21.34 0.53 12.96
N GLY A 285 21.63 1.83 13.08
CA GLY A 285 21.78 2.70 11.89
C GLY A 285 20.43 2.88 11.21
N ASP A 286 20.30 2.49 9.94
CA ASP A 286 19.02 2.47 9.19
C ASP A 286 18.38 1.06 9.16
N ASP A 287 18.81 0.14 10.04
CA ASP A 287 18.28 -1.21 10.16
C ASP A 287 17.40 -1.34 11.41
N ILE A 288 16.46 -2.30 11.39
CA ILE A 288 15.76 -2.79 12.58
C ILE A 288 16.30 -4.16 12.95
N PHE A 289 16.79 -4.30 14.17
CA PHE A 289 17.06 -5.61 14.76
C PHE A 289 15.92 -5.99 15.71
N ILE A 290 15.42 -7.21 15.56
CA ILE A 290 14.33 -7.78 16.37
C ILE A 290 14.92 -8.99 17.07
N PRO A 291 15.18 -8.92 18.41
CA PRO A 291 15.68 -10.06 19.15
C PRO A 291 14.59 -11.14 19.31
N SER A 292 15.00 -12.39 19.44
CA SER A 292 14.09 -13.47 19.78
C SER A 292 13.44 -13.22 21.15
N GLN A 293 12.12 -13.34 21.24
CA GLN A 293 11.34 -13.14 22.47
C GLN A 293 10.47 -14.36 22.75
N GLU A 294 10.65 -14.95 23.94
CA GLU A 294 9.80 -16.08 24.42
C GLU A 294 8.37 -15.62 24.73
N SER A 295 8.21 -14.37 25.20
CA SER A 295 6.93 -13.76 25.52
C SER A 295 6.99 -12.25 25.33
N TYR A 296 5.84 -11.63 25.16
CA TYR A 296 5.68 -10.18 25.11
C TYR A 296 4.33 -9.78 25.70
N GLU A 297 4.27 -8.60 26.31
CA GLU A 297 3.11 -8.13 27.06
C GLU A 297 2.59 -6.81 26.50
N ILE A 298 1.28 -6.76 26.27
CA ILE A 298 0.58 -5.56 25.82
C ILE A 298 0.59 -4.51 26.93
N GLN A 299 1.04 -3.30 26.60
CA GLN A 299 1.02 -2.17 27.53
C GLN A 299 -0.41 -1.64 27.67
N ASN A 300 -0.87 -1.45 28.89
CA ASN A 300 -2.10 -0.70 29.14
C ASN A 300 -1.85 0.81 29.03
N TYR A 301 -2.93 1.60 28.95
CA TYR A 301 -2.82 3.05 29.13
C TYR A 301 -2.32 3.40 30.53
N ILE A 302 -1.92 4.65 30.74
CA ILE A 302 -1.35 5.14 32.01
C ILE A 302 -2.32 4.93 33.19
N ASP A 303 -3.62 4.98 32.96
CA ASP A 303 -4.68 4.76 33.92
C ASP A 303 -5.02 3.26 34.14
N GLY A 304 -4.27 2.35 33.50
CA GLY A 304 -4.51 0.91 33.56
C GLY A 304 -5.59 0.39 32.60
N SER A 305 -6.25 1.26 31.83
CA SER A 305 -7.27 0.84 30.87
C SER A 305 -6.69 0.09 29.68
N VAL A 306 -7.53 -0.70 29.01
CA VAL A 306 -7.14 -1.56 27.88
C VAL A 306 -6.67 -0.73 26.68
N LEU A 307 -5.52 -1.10 26.14
CA LEU A 307 -4.96 -0.48 24.94
C LEU A 307 -5.94 -0.58 23.76
N THR A 308 -6.11 0.53 23.06
CA THR A 308 -6.78 0.56 21.75
C THR A 308 -5.75 0.91 20.67
N VAL A 309 -5.63 0.05 19.65
CA VAL A 309 -4.89 0.36 18.43
C VAL A 309 -5.88 0.66 17.32
N SER A 310 -5.82 1.89 16.81
CA SER A 310 -6.70 2.32 15.71
C SER A 310 -5.90 2.90 14.55
N ASP A 311 -6.41 2.72 13.34
CA ASP A 311 -5.87 3.38 12.15
C ASP A 311 -6.32 4.85 12.08
N ALA A 312 -5.52 5.64 11.39
CA ALA A 312 -5.81 7.03 11.06
C ALA A 312 -4.93 7.46 9.85
N PRO A 313 -5.33 8.54 9.14
CA PRO A 313 -4.45 9.17 8.16
C PRO A 313 -3.09 9.52 8.78
N TRP A 314 -2.05 9.49 7.94
CA TRP A 314 -0.69 9.84 8.37
C TRP A 314 -0.62 11.22 9.09
N PRO A 315 0.14 11.37 10.18
CA PRO A 315 1.08 10.39 10.76
C PRO A 315 0.47 9.37 11.72
N GLY A 316 -0.84 9.14 11.68
CA GLY A 316 -1.50 8.08 12.41
C GLY A 316 -1.05 6.69 11.95
N PHE A 317 -1.53 5.64 12.64
CA PHE A 317 -1.17 4.27 12.30
C PHE A 317 -1.86 3.81 11.03
N THR A 318 -1.10 3.23 10.11
CA THR A 318 -1.62 2.80 8.80
C THR A 318 -2.65 1.68 8.91
N PRO A 319 -3.80 1.77 8.19
CA PRO A 319 -4.82 0.73 8.16
C PRO A 319 -4.31 -0.61 7.62
N ASP A 320 -3.25 -0.59 6.79
CA ASP A 320 -2.70 -1.77 6.13
C ASP A 320 -1.97 -2.72 7.07
N LEU A 321 -1.63 -2.30 8.29
CA LEU A 321 -0.96 -3.12 9.30
C LEU A 321 -1.87 -3.57 10.46
N LEU A 322 -3.11 -3.08 10.55
CA LEU A 322 -3.99 -3.47 11.67
C LEU A 322 -4.25 -4.99 11.72
N SER A 323 -4.37 -5.65 10.58
CA SER A 323 -4.54 -7.11 10.53
C SER A 323 -3.32 -7.85 11.08
N ILE A 324 -2.11 -7.34 10.86
CA ILE A 324 -0.87 -7.91 11.40
C ILE A 324 -0.79 -7.66 12.91
N ILE A 325 -1.10 -6.45 13.37
CA ILE A 325 -1.18 -6.13 14.80
C ILE A 325 -2.15 -7.06 15.51
N LEU A 326 -3.32 -7.32 14.91
CA LEU A 326 -4.31 -8.25 15.44
C LEU A 326 -3.73 -9.66 15.58
N VAL A 327 -3.06 -10.17 14.55
CA VAL A 327 -2.43 -11.50 14.59
C VAL A 327 -1.34 -11.54 15.66
N VAL A 328 -0.45 -10.56 15.73
CA VAL A 328 0.61 -10.48 16.75
C VAL A 328 0.02 -10.48 18.16
N ALA A 329 -1.07 -9.74 18.39
CA ALA A 329 -1.73 -9.67 19.67
C ALA A 329 -2.28 -11.04 20.15
N THR A 330 -2.58 -11.99 19.24
CA THR A 330 -3.11 -13.32 19.63
C THR A 330 -2.16 -14.09 20.53
N GLN A 331 -0.85 -13.87 20.45
CA GLN A 331 0.17 -14.58 21.24
C GLN A 331 0.74 -13.73 22.40
N ALA A 332 0.36 -12.45 22.50
CA ALA A 332 0.77 -11.57 23.58
C ALA A 332 0.17 -11.99 24.93
N LYS A 333 0.74 -11.49 26.02
CA LYS A 333 0.06 -11.43 27.33
C LYS A 333 -0.75 -10.15 27.38
N GLY A 334 -2.05 -10.24 27.70
CA GLY A 334 -2.94 -9.09 27.85
C GLY A 334 -4.05 -9.04 26.82
N THR A 335 -4.71 -7.90 26.75
CA THR A 335 -5.89 -7.66 25.90
C THR A 335 -5.71 -6.35 25.15
N VAL A 336 -6.15 -6.29 23.90
CA VAL A 336 -6.15 -5.09 23.06
C VAL A 336 -7.43 -4.99 22.26
N LEU A 337 -7.94 -3.76 22.12
CA LEU A 337 -9.00 -3.44 21.19
C LEU A 337 -8.38 -2.96 19.85
N ILE A 338 -8.69 -3.62 18.76
CA ILE A 338 -8.37 -3.19 17.42
C ILE A 338 -9.55 -2.43 16.85
N HIS A 339 -9.33 -1.20 16.39
CA HIS A 339 -10.39 -0.35 15.86
C HIS A 339 -10.04 0.12 14.46
N GLN A 340 -10.62 -0.52 13.44
CA GLN A 340 -10.51 -0.17 12.03
C GLN A 340 -11.48 0.97 11.69
N LYS A 341 -10.99 2.19 11.56
CA LYS A 341 -11.82 3.38 11.28
C LYS A 341 -12.01 3.68 9.81
N MET A 342 -10.98 3.39 9.00
CA MET A 342 -10.90 3.87 7.62
C MET A 342 -11.57 2.95 6.60
N PHE A 343 -11.82 1.66 6.92
CA PHE A 343 -12.43 0.69 6.01
C PHE A 343 -13.46 -0.19 6.71
N GLU A 344 -14.51 -0.59 5.97
CA GLU A 344 -15.69 -1.26 6.54
C GLU A 344 -15.54 -2.78 6.67
N SER A 345 -14.63 -3.42 5.91
CA SER A 345 -14.65 -4.89 5.76
C SER A 345 -13.29 -5.57 6.00
N ARG A 346 -12.32 -4.88 6.61
CA ARG A 346 -10.97 -5.44 6.79
C ARG A 346 -10.84 -6.46 7.93
N LEU A 347 -11.81 -6.53 8.85
CA LEU A 347 -11.75 -7.44 10.00
C LEU A 347 -12.42 -8.80 9.75
N PHE A 348 -13.07 -9.02 8.63
CA PHE A 348 -13.78 -10.29 8.36
C PHE A 348 -12.88 -11.53 8.30
N PHE A 349 -11.58 -11.37 8.06
CA PHE A 349 -10.63 -12.50 8.11
C PHE A 349 -10.45 -13.10 9.51
N VAL A 350 -10.92 -12.42 10.56
CA VAL A 350 -10.83 -12.83 11.97
C VAL A 350 -11.47 -14.19 12.19
N ASP A 351 -12.51 -14.56 11.44
CA ASP A 351 -13.12 -15.89 11.51
C ASP A 351 -12.09 -17.00 11.32
N LYS A 352 -11.12 -16.81 10.42
CA LYS A 352 -10.05 -17.79 10.18
C LYS A 352 -9.08 -17.90 11.36
N LEU A 353 -8.82 -16.79 12.06
CA LEU A 353 -8.02 -16.81 13.27
C LEU A 353 -8.75 -17.51 14.43
N ILE A 354 -10.08 -17.33 14.53
CA ILE A 354 -10.91 -18.05 15.49
C ILE A 354 -10.88 -19.55 15.20
N ASP A 355 -11.00 -19.98 13.93
CA ASP A 355 -10.84 -21.36 13.50
C ASP A 355 -9.46 -21.93 13.90
N MET A 356 -8.41 -21.12 13.88
CA MET A 356 -7.07 -21.48 14.36
C MET A 356 -6.95 -21.50 15.89
N GLY A 357 -7.99 -21.12 16.62
CA GLY A 357 -8.05 -21.12 18.09
C GLY A 357 -7.68 -19.79 18.73
N ALA A 358 -7.59 -18.69 17.99
CA ALA A 358 -7.40 -17.35 18.56
C ALA A 358 -8.60 -16.91 19.40
N LYS A 359 -8.34 -16.22 20.50
CA LYS A 359 -9.39 -15.63 21.37
C LYS A 359 -9.69 -14.21 20.92
N VAL A 360 -10.58 -14.09 19.93
CA VAL A 360 -10.99 -12.81 19.37
C VAL A 360 -12.49 -12.66 19.47
N ILE A 361 -12.94 -11.49 19.92
CA ILE A 361 -14.35 -11.09 19.92
C ILE A 361 -14.52 -10.03 18.85
N LEU A 362 -15.18 -10.36 17.74
CA LEU A 362 -15.58 -9.39 16.74
C LEU A 362 -16.79 -8.62 17.26
N CYS A 363 -16.56 -7.38 17.72
CA CYS A 363 -17.60 -6.57 18.33
C CYS A 363 -18.58 -6.01 17.28
N ASP A 364 -18.04 -5.59 16.13
CA ASP A 364 -18.74 -5.11 14.95
C ASP A 364 -17.78 -5.13 13.73
N PRO A 365 -18.20 -4.68 12.53
CA PRO A 365 -17.32 -4.67 11.35
C PRO A 365 -16.02 -3.86 11.51
N HIS A 366 -15.97 -2.96 12.49
CA HIS A 366 -14.86 -2.03 12.71
C HIS A 366 -14.01 -2.36 13.93
N ARG A 367 -14.50 -3.17 14.89
CA ARG A 367 -13.85 -3.39 16.18
C ARG A 367 -13.74 -4.86 16.52
N ALA A 368 -12.55 -5.27 16.94
CA ALA A 368 -12.27 -6.59 17.45
C ALA A 368 -11.45 -6.52 18.73
N THR A 369 -11.87 -7.23 19.77
CA THR A 369 -11.09 -7.39 20.99
C THR A 369 -10.30 -8.68 20.91
N VAL A 370 -8.97 -8.57 21.09
CA VAL A 370 -8.07 -9.73 21.11
C VAL A 370 -7.62 -9.98 22.54
N ILE A 371 -7.81 -11.22 22.99
CA ILE A 371 -7.31 -11.71 24.28
C ILE A 371 -6.13 -12.63 23.95
N GLY A 372 -4.93 -12.17 24.24
CA GLY A 372 -3.72 -12.90 23.88
C GLY A 372 -3.54 -14.19 24.69
N HIS A 373 -2.93 -15.20 24.06
CA HIS A 373 -2.69 -16.50 24.68
C HIS A 373 -1.51 -16.53 25.65
N ASN A 374 -0.72 -15.48 25.74
CA ASN A 374 0.52 -15.45 26.52
C ASN A 374 1.44 -16.66 26.21
N ARG A 375 1.49 -17.08 24.96
CA ARG A 375 2.22 -18.27 24.51
C ARG A 375 1.83 -19.59 25.19
N GLN A 376 0.79 -19.63 26.04
CA GLN A 376 0.32 -20.83 26.73
C GLN A 376 -0.36 -21.83 25.79
N SER A 377 -0.91 -21.33 24.68
CA SER A 377 -1.44 -22.17 23.60
C SER A 377 -1.01 -21.60 22.25
N GLN A 378 -0.66 -22.49 21.32
CA GLN A 378 -0.33 -22.12 19.95
C GLN A 378 -1.58 -22.14 19.08
N LEU A 379 -1.59 -21.30 18.03
CA LEU A 379 -2.55 -21.43 16.95
C LEU A 379 -2.44 -22.80 16.30
N LYS A 380 -3.54 -23.32 15.79
CA LYS A 380 -3.60 -24.62 15.11
C LYS A 380 -3.62 -24.40 13.60
N ALA A 381 -2.94 -25.27 12.89
CA ALA A 381 -2.97 -25.27 11.44
C ALA A 381 -4.39 -25.51 10.91
N THR A 382 -4.73 -24.83 9.83
CA THR A 382 -6.03 -24.97 9.16
C THR A 382 -5.92 -24.71 7.66
N LYS A 383 -6.98 -25.07 6.91
CA LYS A 383 -7.11 -24.70 5.51
C LYS A 383 -7.90 -23.40 5.40
N MET A 384 -7.35 -22.43 4.70
CA MET A 384 -7.94 -21.10 4.56
C MET A 384 -7.74 -20.53 3.16
N SER A 385 -8.35 -19.40 2.86
CA SER A 385 -8.20 -18.69 1.60
C SER A 385 -7.87 -17.23 1.87
N SER A 386 -6.93 -16.66 1.11
CA SER A 386 -6.59 -15.25 1.17
C SER A 386 -7.73 -14.41 0.57
N PRO A 387 -8.40 -13.54 1.36
CA PRO A 387 -9.49 -12.72 0.83
C PRO A 387 -8.98 -11.47 0.09
N ASP A 388 -7.86 -10.92 0.53
CA ASP A 388 -7.17 -9.74 0.00
C ASP A 388 -5.67 -9.77 0.35
N ILE A 389 -4.92 -8.76 -0.08
CA ILE A 389 -3.46 -8.67 0.13
C ILE A 389 -3.11 -8.68 1.62
N ARG A 390 -3.77 -7.85 2.44
CA ARG A 390 -3.39 -7.59 3.83
C ARG A 390 -3.87 -8.67 4.79
N ALA A 391 -5.07 -9.15 4.62
CA ALA A 391 -5.55 -10.32 5.34
C ALA A 391 -4.76 -11.57 4.96
N GLY A 392 -4.41 -11.72 3.68
CA GLY A 392 -3.61 -12.85 3.18
C GLY A 392 -2.25 -12.96 3.86
N ILE A 393 -1.48 -11.87 3.91
CA ILE A 393 -0.18 -11.87 4.61
C ILE A 393 -0.34 -12.11 6.11
N SER A 394 -1.39 -11.58 6.72
CA SER A 394 -1.67 -11.78 8.16
C SER A 394 -1.99 -13.24 8.47
N LEU A 395 -2.76 -13.91 7.61
CA LEU A 395 -3.03 -15.35 7.70
C LEU A 395 -1.76 -16.18 7.47
N LEU A 396 -0.87 -15.76 6.56
CA LEU A 396 0.43 -16.39 6.34
C LEU A 396 1.30 -16.30 7.61
N ILE A 397 1.37 -15.12 8.24
CA ILE A 397 2.10 -14.92 9.51
C ILE A 397 1.52 -15.81 10.61
N ALA A 398 0.19 -15.90 10.72
CA ALA A 398 -0.47 -16.78 11.68
C ALA A 398 -0.12 -18.27 11.41
N ALA A 399 -0.12 -18.69 10.13
CA ALA A 399 0.21 -20.04 9.72
C ALA A 399 1.67 -20.42 10.03
N LEU A 400 2.62 -19.49 9.85
CA LEU A 400 4.03 -19.70 10.20
C LEU A 400 4.24 -19.98 11.70
N SER A 401 3.39 -19.45 12.57
CA SER A 401 3.46 -19.68 14.02
C SER A 401 2.61 -20.85 14.50
N ALA A 402 1.72 -21.37 13.66
CA ALA A 402 0.75 -22.38 14.04
C ALA A 402 1.39 -23.78 14.19
N LYS A 403 0.82 -24.62 15.05
CA LYS A 403 1.23 -26.01 15.16
C LYS A 403 0.60 -26.84 14.04
N GLY A 404 1.45 -27.47 13.22
CA GLY A 404 1.04 -28.34 12.11
C GLY A 404 1.17 -27.70 10.74
N THR A 405 0.51 -28.24 9.72
CA THR A 405 0.60 -27.80 8.34
C THR A 405 -0.69 -27.09 7.90
N SER A 406 -0.57 -25.82 7.55
CA SER A 406 -1.66 -25.01 7.00
C SER A 406 -1.62 -24.98 5.48
N ILE A 407 -2.79 -24.81 4.85
CA ILE A 407 -2.94 -24.54 3.42
C ILE A 407 -3.63 -23.20 3.24
N ILE A 408 -3.01 -22.30 2.48
CA ILE A 408 -3.60 -21.01 2.11
C ILE A 408 -3.86 -21.01 0.61
N ASN A 409 -5.12 -20.95 0.22
CA ASN A 409 -5.54 -20.84 -1.18
C ASN A 409 -5.60 -19.38 -1.62
N ASN A 410 -5.74 -19.13 -2.94
CA ASN A 410 -5.89 -17.80 -3.54
C ASN A 410 -4.72 -16.86 -3.19
N ILE A 411 -3.50 -17.41 -3.25
CA ILE A 411 -2.27 -16.69 -2.87
C ILE A 411 -1.88 -15.61 -3.87
N GLU A 412 -2.49 -15.58 -5.05
CA GLU A 412 -2.37 -14.48 -6.02
C GLU A 412 -2.73 -13.13 -5.36
N GLN A 413 -3.59 -13.14 -4.34
CA GLN A 413 -3.87 -11.92 -3.57
C GLN A 413 -2.63 -11.45 -2.80
N ILE A 414 -1.81 -12.35 -2.27
CA ILE A 414 -0.55 -12.02 -1.59
C ILE A 414 0.48 -11.52 -2.61
N ASP A 415 0.61 -12.18 -3.76
CA ASP A 415 1.53 -11.84 -4.86
C ASP A 415 1.26 -10.44 -5.45
N ARG A 416 0.07 -9.90 -5.27
CA ARG A 416 -0.27 -8.53 -5.66
C ARG A 416 0.48 -7.47 -4.83
N GLY A 417 0.99 -7.82 -3.67
CA GLY A 417 1.59 -6.87 -2.74
C GLY A 417 2.95 -7.27 -2.16
N TYR A 418 3.36 -8.53 -2.32
CA TYR A 418 4.59 -9.07 -1.74
C TYR A 418 5.40 -9.81 -2.80
N GLU A 419 6.63 -9.32 -3.05
CA GLU A 419 7.55 -9.88 -4.03
C GLU A 419 8.17 -11.18 -3.50
N ASP A 420 7.98 -12.29 -4.24
CA ASP A 420 8.64 -13.58 -4.01
C ASP A 420 8.66 -14.03 -2.53
N ILE A 421 7.52 -13.85 -1.85
CA ILE A 421 7.43 -13.97 -0.39
C ILE A 421 7.85 -15.36 0.11
N GLU A 422 7.51 -16.43 -0.61
CA GLU A 422 7.85 -17.80 -0.21
C GLU A 422 9.35 -18.09 -0.26
N ASN A 423 10.07 -17.60 -1.27
CA ASN A 423 11.53 -17.77 -1.36
C ASN A 423 12.24 -16.95 -0.31
N ARG A 424 11.77 -15.75 -0.05
CA ARG A 424 12.31 -14.86 0.98
C ARG A 424 12.07 -15.43 2.38
N LEU A 425 10.92 -16.01 2.66
CA LEU A 425 10.66 -16.75 3.90
C LEU A 425 11.52 -18.01 4.01
N ARG A 426 11.69 -18.77 2.92
CA ARG A 426 12.57 -19.95 2.89
C ARG A 426 14.03 -19.59 3.18
N SER A 427 14.51 -18.44 2.70
CA SER A 427 15.87 -17.98 2.98
C SER A 427 16.12 -17.68 4.46
N LEU A 428 15.06 -17.44 5.23
CA LEU A 428 15.08 -17.26 6.69
C LEU A 428 14.83 -18.56 7.45
N GLY A 429 14.60 -19.69 6.75
CA GLY A 429 14.38 -21.01 7.37
C GLY A 429 12.92 -21.44 7.46
N ALA A 430 11.97 -20.71 6.88
CA ALA A 430 10.58 -21.15 6.86
C ALA A 430 10.37 -22.39 5.97
N LYS A 431 9.47 -23.28 6.41
CA LYS A 431 9.02 -24.41 5.62
C LYS A 431 7.72 -24.05 4.90
N ILE A 432 7.85 -23.47 3.74
CA ILE A 432 6.75 -23.03 2.88
C ILE A 432 6.97 -23.52 1.45
N GLU A 433 5.92 -24.00 0.82
CA GLU A 433 5.91 -24.51 -0.54
C GLU A 433 4.73 -23.93 -1.30
N ARG A 434 4.98 -23.47 -2.54
CA ARG A 434 3.93 -23.12 -3.49
C ARG A 434 3.48 -24.37 -4.20
N ILE A 435 2.20 -24.71 -4.09
CA ILE A 435 1.58 -25.86 -4.77
C ILE A 435 0.58 -25.35 -5.79
N GLU A 436 0.68 -25.83 -7.02
CA GLU A 436 -0.31 -25.60 -8.06
C GLU A 436 -1.46 -26.61 -7.88
N ALA A 437 -2.71 -26.13 -8.01
CA ALA A 437 -3.90 -26.98 -7.91
C ALA A 437 -4.27 -27.59 -9.26
#